data_94168de728f027f15218da16dd238048
#
_entry.id   94168de728f027f15218da16dd238048
#
_cell.length_a   1.000
_cell.length_b   1.000
_cell.length_c   1.000
_cell.angle_alpha   90.00
_cell.angle_beta   90.00
_cell.angle_gamma   90.00
#
_symmetry.space_group_name_H-M   'P 1'
#
loop_
_entity.id
_entity.type
_entity.pdbx_description
1 polymer ?
#
loop_
_entity_poly.entity_id
_entity_poly.type
_entity_poly.pdbx_seq_one_letter_code
_entity_poly.pdbx_strand_id
1 'polypeptide(L)'
;MFTAVGGKVDLLKTALDWAVAGDDRQEALGDRPRMRDVLGLNDPVRLLTEWAQLMAEIDQRVTGLFRALEVAAETDDDAHRLLEESQQQRLDGARDVVKRLVKLDALTGAVSRAESVDVAWLATDPVLFDRFVRVRGWSVTRFEAWLSRMLIGQLLAYGTERAT
;
A
#
# COMPACT_ATOMS: atom_id res chain seq x y z
N MET A 1 11.44 -17.61 34.99
CA MET A 1 10.76 -18.37 33.92
C MET A 1 10.22 -17.32 32.94
N PHE A 2 10.92 -17.11 31.84
CA PHE A 2 10.45 -16.22 30.79
C PHE A 2 9.40 -16.97 29.99
N THR A 3 8.14 -16.64 30.15
CA THR A 3 7.16 -16.91 29.13
C THR A 3 7.62 -16.13 27.91
N ALA A 4 8.13 -16.82 26.92
CA ALA A 4 8.51 -16.24 25.66
C ALA A 4 7.30 -15.44 25.13
N VAL A 5 7.37 -14.14 25.22
CA VAL A 5 6.66 -13.28 24.27
C VAL A 5 7.06 -13.87 22.92
N GLY A 6 6.13 -14.43 22.16
CA GLY A 6 6.31 -15.16 20.92
C GLY A 6 7.67 -15.02 20.24
N GLY A 7 8.06 -15.97 19.40
CA GLY A 7 9.37 -15.98 18.77
C GLY A 7 9.69 -14.68 18.02
N LYS A 8 10.86 -14.60 17.44
CA LYS A 8 11.31 -13.44 16.64
C LYS A 8 10.28 -12.99 15.58
N VAL A 9 9.54 -13.97 15.02
CA VAL A 9 8.49 -13.69 14.02
C VAL A 9 7.29 -12.97 14.64
N ASP A 10 6.88 -13.32 15.87
CA ASP A 10 5.80 -12.62 16.56
C ASP A 10 6.17 -11.19 16.91
N LEU A 11 7.42 -10.94 17.29
CA LEU A 11 7.93 -9.58 17.48
C LEU A 11 7.92 -8.80 16.17
N LEU A 12 8.33 -9.42 15.08
CA LEU A 12 8.34 -8.80 13.76
C LEU A 12 6.92 -8.48 13.29
N LYS A 13 5.98 -9.41 13.51
CA LYS A 13 4.55 -9.18 13.23
C LYS A 13 4.01 -8.00 14.03
N THR A 14 4.25 -7.96 15.33
CA THR A 14 3.82 -6.87 16.19
C THR A 14 4.41 -5.53 15.75
N ALA A 15 5.70 -5.51 15.43
CA ALA A 15 6.37 -4.29 14.94
C ALA A 15 5.81 -3.82 13.59
N LEU A 16 5.52 -4.76 12.67
CA LEU A 16 4.88 -4.44 11.38
C LEU A 16 3.47 -3.91 11.58
N ASP A 17 2.66 -4.56 12.40
CA ASP A 17 1.29 -4.13 12.68
C ASP A 17 1.29 -2.69 13.26
N TRP A 18 2.18 -2.38 14.19
CA TRP A 18 2.32 -1.02 14.73
C TRP A 18 2.84 -0.02 13.69
N ALA A 19 3.79 -0.42 12.85
CA ALA A 19 4.35 0.45 11.83
C ALA A 19 3.31 0.77 10.73
N VAL A 20 2.50 -0.20 10.32
CA VAL A 20 1.39 0.00 9.37
C VAL A 20 0.33 0.91 10.00
N ALA A 21 -0.01 0.63 11.23
CA ALA A 21 -1.02 1.36 11.97
C ALA A 21 -0.62 2.80 12.30
N GLY A 22 0.66 3.01 12.59
CA GLY A 22 1.17 4.24 13.19
C GLY A 22 0.84 4.39 14.68
N ASP A 23 0.19 3.38 15.28
CA ASP A 23 -0.16 3.29 16.69
C ASP A 23 -0.26 1.82 17.14
N ASP A 24 -0.55 1.57 18.41
CA ASP A 24 -0.66 0.24 19.02
C ASP A 24 -2.05 -0.41 18.90
N ARG A 25 -2.97 0.16 18.11
CA ARG A 25 -4.33 -0.39 17.95
C ARG A 25 -4.33 -1.56 16.98
N GLN A 26 -4.99 -2.64 17.38
CA GLN A 26 -5.15 -3.86 16.58
C GLN A 26 -6.33 -3.76 15.58
N GLU A 27 -6.35 -2.72 14.76
CA GLU A 27 -7.34 -2.57 13.70
C GLU A 27 -6.67 -2.77 12.33
N ALA A 28 -7.31 -3.52 11.44
CA ALA A 28 -6.86 -3.64 10.05
C ALA A 28 -6.80 -2.26 9.37
N LEU A 29 -5.85 -2.05 8.48
CA LEU A 29 -5.66 -0.75 7.80
C LEU A 29 -6.94 -0.25 7.12
N GLY A 30 -7.72 -1.16 6.49
CA GLY A 30 -8.97 -0.84 5.82
C GLY A 30 -10.08 -0.33 6.76
N ASP A 31 -10.03 -0.69 8.03
CA ASP A 31 -11.00 -0.29 9.06
C ASP A 31 -10.61 1.00 9.77
N ARG A 32 -9.42 1.54 9.48
CA ARG A 32 -8.94 2.77 10.12
C ARG A 32 -9.63 4.00 9.56
N PRO A 33 -9.89 5.01 10.42
CA PRO A 33 -10.60 6.22 10.03
C PRO A 33 -10.00 6.87 8.77
N ARG A 34 -8.68 7.01 8.69
CA ARG A 34 -8.01 7.66 7.57
C ARG A 34 -8.18 6.91 6.24
N MET A 35 -8.10 5.58 6.24
CA MET A 35 -8.36 4.80 5.03
C MET A 35 -9.83 4.88 4.62
N ARG A 36 -10.75 4.85 5.58
CA ARG A 36 -12.18 5.07 5.31
C ARG A 36 -12.47 6.45 4.73
N ASP A 37 -11.81 7.49 5.23
CA ASP A 37 -11.93 8.85 4.70
C ASP A 37 -11.46 8.92 3.25
N VAL A 38 -10.31 8.31 2.94
CA VAL A 38 -9.79 8.21 1.55
C VAL A 38 -10.80 7.49 0.65
N LEU A 39 -11.28 6.32 1.06
CA LEU A 39 -12.28 5.55 0.28
C LEU A 39 -13.64 6.26 0.19
N GLY A 40 -13.94 7.19 1.09
CA GLY A 40 -15.14 8.02 1.08
C GLY A 40 -15.11 9.17 0.07
N LEU A 41 -13.95 9.52 -0.47
CA LEU A 41 -13.81 10.61 -1.43
C LEU A 41 -14.59 10.33 -2.72
N ASN A 42 -15.20 11.38 -3.28
CA ASN A 42 -15.95 11.32 -4.53
C ASN A 42 -15.14 11.81 -5.74
N ASP A 43 -14.04 12.51 -5.51
CA ASP A 43 -13.09 12.93 -6.55
C ASP A 43 -12.01 11.84 -6.72
N PRO A 44 -11.95 11.16 -7.88
CA PRO A 44 -11.02 10.05 -8.09
C PRO A 44 -9.55 10.50 -8.11
N VAL A 45 -9.25 11.71 -8.57
CA VAL A 45 -7.89 12.27 -8.56
C VAL A 45 -7.45 12.52 -7.12
N ARG A 46 -8.31 13.14 -6.33
CA ARG A 46 -8.05 13.39 -4.92
C ARG A 46 -7.92 12.08 -4.14
N LEU A 47 -8.78 11.10 -4.41
CA LEU A 47 -8.72 9.78 -3.80
C LEU A 47 -7.34 9.13 -4.00
N LEU A 48 -6.85 9.06 -5.24
CA LEU A 48 -5.55 8.46 -5.54
C LEU A 48 -4.38 9.27 -4.99
N THR A 49 -4.50 10.60 -4.94
CA THR A 49 -3.49 11.46 -4.35
C THR A 49 -3.36 11.25 -2.84
N GLU A 50 -4.47 11.25 -2.12
CA GLU A 50 -4.47 11.03 -0.66
C GLU A 50 -4.09 9.58 -0.32
N TRP A 51 -4.47 8.62 -1.16
CA TRP A 51 -4.02 7.24 -1.00
C TRP A 51 -2.50 7.10 -1.20
N ALA A 52 -1.93 7.73 -2.22
CA ALA A 52 -0.48 7.73 -2.44
C ALA A 52 0.29 8.34 -1.25
N GLN A 53 -0.21 9.42 -0.65
CA GLN A 53 0.36 10.01 0.56
C GLN A 53 0.30 9.04 1.74
N LEU A 54 -0.85 8.43 1.97
CA LEU A 54 -1.02 7.43 3.04
C LEU A 54 -0.06 6.25 2.85
N MET A 55 0.09 5.74 1.63
CA MET A 55 1.02 4.64 1.35
C MET A 55 2.46 5.06 1.59
N ALA A 56 2.89 6.22 1.13
CA ALA A 56 4.24 6.71 1.37
C ALA A 56 4.56 6.89 2.88
N GLU A 57 3.60 7.35 3.67
CA GLU A 57 3.75 7.46 5.13
C GLU A 57 3.89 6.07 5.78
N ILE A 58 3.13 5.07 5.33
CA ILE A 58 3.25 3.69 5.81
C ILE A 58 4.62 3.13 5.41
N ASP A 59 5.00 3.26 4.13
CA ASP A 59 6.27 2.74 3.61
C ASP A 59 7.47 3.31 4.34
N GLN A 60 7.43 4.58 4.72
CA GLN A 60 8.48 5.22 5.52
C GLN A 60 8.71 4.49 6.86
N ARG A 61 7.65 3.93 7.45
CA ARG A 61 7.72 3.19 8.72
C ARG A 61 8.05 1.71 8.53
N VAL A 62 7.50 1.07 7.46
CA VAL A 62 7.55 -0.39 7.34
C VAL A 62 8.70 -0.91 6.50
N THR A 63 9.33 -0.11 5.63
CA THR A 63 10.29 -0.60 4.63
C THR A 63 11.44 -1.40 5.25
N GLY A 64 12.00 -0.94 6.36
CA GLY A 64 13.09 -1.67 7.05
C GLY A 64 12.62 -3.01 7.63
N LEU A 65 11.45 -3.02 8.25
CA LEU A 65 10.84 -4.23 8.84
C LEU A 65 10.43 -5.22 7.75
N PHE A 66 9.88 -4.71 6.64
CA PHE A 66 9.46 -5.55 5.52
C PHE A 66 10.64 -6.26 4.87
N ARG A 67 11.78 -5.57 4.68
CA ARG A 67 13.02 -6.20 4.21
C ARG A 67 13.54 -7.27 5.16
N ALA A 68 13.47 -7.03 6.47
CA ALA A 68 13.84 -8.05 7.45
C ALA A 68 12.93 -9.27 7.37
N LEU A 69 11.62 -9.06 7.13
CA LEU A 69 10.66 -10.14 6.94
C LEU A 69 10.95 -10.95 5.66
N GLU A 70 11.24 -10.28 4.54
CA GLU A 70 11.60 -10.95 3.27
C GLU A 70 12.81 -11.86 3.46
N VAL A 71 13.87 -11.38 4.11
CA VAL A 71 15.08 -12.18 4.39
C VAL A 71 14.76 -13.35 5.32
N ALA A 72 13.98 -13.13 6.38
CA ALA A 72 13.60 -14.19 7.31
C ALA A 72 12.74 -15.26 6.63
N ALA A 73 11.86 -14.86 5.72
CA ALA A 73 10.96 -15.76 4.99
C ALA A 73 11.68 -16.76 4.08
N GLU A 74 12.94 -16.52 3.73
CA GLU A 74 13.75 -17.46 2.92
C GLU A 74 14.06 -18.77 3.67
N THR A 75 14.07 -18.75 5.02
CA THR A 75 14.50 -19.89 5.84
C THR A 75 13.58 -20.23 7.01
N ASP A 76 12.53 -19.44 7.22
CA ASP A 76 11.61 -19.59 8.35
C ASP A 76 10.16 -19.61 7.85
N ASP A 77 9.47 -20.73 8.08
CA ASP A 77 8.09 -20.95 7.60
C ASP A 77 7.09 -20.00 8.25
N ASP A 78 7.30 -19.57 9.49
CA ASP A 78 6.42 -18.61 10.17
C ASP A 78 6.59 -17.22 9.57
N ALA A 79 7.83 -16.82 9.25
CA ALA A 79 8.11 -15.59 8.55
C ALA A 79 7.54 -15.62 7.13
N HIS A 80 7.61 -16.75 6.43
CA HIS A 80 7.03 -16.94 5.12
C HIS A 80 5.51 -16.73 5.15
N ARG A 81 4.80 -17.33 6.09
CA ARG A 81 3.36 -17.14 6.27
C ARG A 81 3.01 -15.67 6.58
N LEU A 82 3.78 -15.00 7.44
CA LEU A 82 3.58 -13.59 7.73
C LEU A 82 3.77 -12.71 6.50
N LEU A 83 4.74 -13.03 5.65
CA LEU A 83 4.95 -12.33 4.37
C LEU A 83 3.75 -12.51 3.45
N GLU A 84 3.25 -13.74 3.29
CA GLU A 84 2.05 -14.04 2.49
C GLU A 84 0.81 -13.28 3.02
N GLU A 85 0.59 -13.27 4.33
CA GLU A 85 -0.50 -12.51 4.96
C GLU A 85 -0.39 -11.01 4.66
N SER A 86 0.81 -10.44 4.76
CA SER A 86 1.06 -9.02 4.46
C SER A 86 0.80 -8.70 2.99
N GLN A 87 1.21 -9.58 2.08
CA GLN A 87 0.95 -9.42 0.65
C GLN A 87 -0.55 -9.51 0.33
N GLN A 88 -1.28 -10.42 0.99
CA GLN A 88 -2.72 -10.56 0.84
C GLN A 88 -3.46 -9.31 1.35
N GLN A 89 -3.07 -8.77 2.49
CA GLN A 89 -3.68 -7.53 3.03
C GLN A 89 -3.48 -6.35 2.08
N ARG A 90 -2.31 -6.22 1.47
CA ARG A 90 -2.05 -5.18 0.45
C ARG A 90 -2.93 -5.38 -0.79
N LEU A 91 -3.09 -6.63 -1.22
CA LEU A 91 -3.95 -6.97 -2.35
C LEU A 91 -5.41 -6.62 -2.07
N ASP A 92 -5.90 -6.87 -0.87
CA ASP A 92 -7.27 -6.52 -0.48
C ASP A 92 -7.47 -5.00 -0.45
N GLY A 93 -6.51 -4.26 0.07
CA GLY A 93 -6.53 -2.79 0.01
C GLY A 93 -6.55 -2.24 -1.42
N ALA A 94 -5.77 -2.82 -2.32
CA ALA A 94 -5.77 -2.47 -3.74
C ALA A 94 -7.12 -2.75 -4.40
N ARG A 95 -7.74 -3.89 -4.08
CA ARG A 95 -9.10 -4.24 -4.55
C ARG A 95 -10.15 -3.23 -4.11
N ASP A 96 -10.07 -2.76 -2.86
CA ASP A 96 -11.01 -1.77 -2.31
C ASP A 96 -10.89 -0.44 -3.05
N VAL A 97 -9.68 0.03 -3.31
CA VAL A 97 -9.45 1.26 -4.10
C VAL A 97 -10.00 1.12 -5.52
N VAL A 98 -9.65 0.04 -6.23
CA VAL A 98 -10.17 -0.20 -7.60
C VAL A 98 -11.69 -0.33 -7.60
N LYS A 99 -12.27 -1.04 -6.62
CA LYS A 99 -13.73 -1.13 -6.45
C LYS A 99 -14.38 0.25 -6.26
N ARG A 100 -13.72 1.14 -5.51
CA ARG A 100 -14.19 2.52 -5.33
C ARG A 100 -14.13 3.30 -6.64
N LEU A 101 -13.04 3.19 -7.40
CA LEU A 101 -12.93 3.84 -8.72
C LEU A 101 -13.99 3.36 -9.70
N VAL A 102 -14.33 2.06 -9.69
CA VAL A 102 -15.45 1.51 -10.47
C VAL A 102 -16.78 2.15 -10.07
N LYS A 103 -17.04 2.30 -8.77
CA LYS A 103 -18.27 2.96 -8.28
C LYS A 103 -18.38 4.44 -8.66
N LEU A 104 -17.24 5.09 -8.87
CA LEU A 104 -17.16 6.49 -9.32
C LEU A 104 -17.21 6.61 -10.86
N ASP A 105 -17.30 5.49 -11.58
CA ASP A 105 -17.20 5.45 -13.05
C ASP A 105 -15.92 6.12 -13.58
N ALA A 106 -14.82 5.98 -12.82
CA ALA A 106 -13.56 6.67 -13.06
C ALA A 106 -12.43 5.76 -13.52
N LEU A 107 -12.61 4.42 -13.42
CA LEU A 107 -11.58 3.46 -13.80
C LEU A 107 -11.36 3.48 -15.32
N THR A 108 -10.08 3.46 -15.75
CA THR A 108 -9.75 3.35 -17.16
C THR A 108 -10.34 2.08 -17.78
N GLY A 109 -10.81 2.18 -19.03
CA GLY A 109 -11.18 1.02 -19.84
C GLY A 109 -10.04 0.46 -20.68
N ALA A 110 -8.84 1.02 -20.58
CA ALA A 110 -7.69 0.61 -21.40
C ALA A 110 -7.10 -0.77 -21.00
N VAL A 111 -7.30 -1.16 -19.74
CA VAL A 111 -6.84 -2.44 -19.17
C VAL A 111 -7.97 -3.12 -18.41
N SER A 112 -7.81 -4.41 -18.12
CA SER A 112 -8.79 -5.15 -17.34
C SER A 112 -8.84 -4.65 -15.89
N ARG A 113 -9.99 -4.90 -15.21
CA ARG A 113 -10.10 -4.61 -13.78
C ARG A 113 -9.07 -5.39 -12.95
N ALA A 114 -8.75 -6.63 -13.33
CA ALA A 114 -7.73 -7.44 -12.66
C ALA A 114 -6.36 -6.78 -12.77
N GLU A 115 -5.98 -6.32 -13.97
CA GLU A 115 -4.72 -5.61 -14.18
C GLU A 115 -4.68 -4.28 -13.41
N SER A 116 -5.79 -3.56 -13.32
CA SER A 116 -5.88 -2.35 -12.48
C SER A 116 -5.63 -2.66 -11.00
N VAL A 117 -6.10 -3.81 -10.51
CA VAL A 117 -5.81 -4.28 -9.13
C VAL A 117 -4.32 -4.60 -8.98
N ASP A 118 -3.69 -5.25 -9.96
CA ASP A 118 -2.27 -5.58 -9.91
C ASP A 118 -1.39 -4.32 -9.91
N VAL A 119 -1.75 -3.31 -10.71
CA VAL A 119 -1.08 -2.00 -10.70
C VAL A 119 -1.23 -1.30 -9.35
N ALA A 120 -2.45 -1.27 -8.80
CA ALA A 120 -2.71 -0.70 -7.48
C ALA A 120 -1.95 -1.46 -6.37
N TRP A 121 -1.91 -2.79 -6.44
CA TRP A 121 -1.16 -3.63 -5.50
C TRP A 121 0.35 -3.36 -5.58
N LEU A 122 0.93 -3.29 -6.76
CA LEU A 122 2.35 -2.96 -6.94
C LEU A 122 2.68 -1.57 -6.36
N ALA A 123 1.78 -0.61 -6.51
CA ALA A 123 1.94 0.74 -5.97
C ALA A 123 2.07 0.79 -4.45
N THR A 124 1.57 -0.22 -3.74
CA THR A 124 1.68 -0.34 -2.28
C THR A 124 2.91 -1.14 -1.83
N ASP A 125 3.79 -1.56 -2.75
CA ASP A 125 4.95 -2.37 -2.40
C ASP A 125 6.04 -1.50 -1.77
N PRO A 126 6.47 -1.79 -0.53
CA PRO A 126 7.54 -1.04 0.15
C PRO A 126 8.87 -1.03 -0.62
N VAL A 127 9.07 -1.97 -1.56
CA VAL A 127 10.26 -2.00 -2.41
C VAL A 127 10.39 -0.75 -3.28
N LEU A 128 9.29 -0.17 -3.73
CA LEU A 128 9.32 1.07 -4.52
C LEU A 128 9.87 2.23 -3.69
N PHE A 129 9.40 2.36 -2.46
CA PHE A 129 9.91 3.36 -1.51
C PHE A 129 11.40 3.14 -1.23
N ASP A 130 11.81 1.90 -0.95
CA ASP A 130 13.20 1.55 -0.72
C ASP A 130 14.09 1.97 -1.91
N ARG A 131 13.70 1.62 -3.12
CA ARG A 131 14.49 1.91 -4.32
C ARG A 131 14.59 3.41 -4.62
N PHE A 132 13.50 4.16 -4.54
CA PHE A 132 13.51 5.58 -4.86
C PHE A 132 14.04 6.45 -3.72
N VAL A 133 13.59 6.25 -2.50
CA VAL A 133 13.94 7.11 -1.37
C VAL A 133 15.27 6.70 -0.76
N ARG A 134 15.43 5.42 -0.40
CA ARG A 134 16.62 4.97 0.33
C ARG A 134 17.82 4.74 -0.59
N VAL A 135 17.63 4.15 -1.77
CA VAL A 135 18.73 3.86 -2.70
C VAL A 135 19.03 5.03 -3.62
N ARG A 136 18.00 5.66 -4.21
CA ARG A 136 18.18 6.77 -5.16
C ARG A 136 18.19 8.15 -4.53
N GLY A 137 17.93 8.25 -3.22
CA GLY A 137 18.00 9.50 -2.46
C GLY A 137 16.87 10.50 -2.77
N TRP A 138 15.72 10.03 -3.25
CA TRP A 138 14.58 10.91 -3.43
C TRP A 138 14.04 11.38 -2.07
N SER A 139 13.53 12.61 -2.03
CA SER A 139 12.71 13.02 -0.89
C SER A 139 11.38 12.25 -0.86
N VAL A 140 10.82 12.10 0.33
CA VAL A 140 9.49 11.47 0.51
C VAL A 140 8.45 12.21 -0.32
N THR A 141 8.43 13.54 -0.29
CA THR A 141 7.52 14.38 -1.08
C THR A 141 7.64 14.12 -2.59
N ARG A 142 8.86 13.91 -3.09
CA ARG A 142 9.06 13.56 -4.51
C ARG A 142 8.50 12.19 -4.84
N PHE A 143 8.67 11.23 -3.94
CA PHE A 143 8.11 9.89 -4.08
C PHE A 143 6.57 9.91 -4.08
N GLU A 144 5.96 10.61 -3.12
CA GLU A 144 4.50 10.81 -3.06
C GLU A 144 3.93 11.38 -4.36
N ALA A 145 4.53 12.45 -4.85
CA ALA A 145 4.10 13.10 -6.08
C ALA A 145 4.25 12.18 -7.31
N TRP A 146 5.30 11.38 -7.36
CA TRP A 146 5.50 10.38 -8.42
C TRP A 146 4.46 9.27 -8.33
N LEU A 147 4.24 8.71 -7.12
CA LEU A 147 3.28 7.63 -6.88
C LEU A 147 1.85 8.06 -7.26
N SER A 148 1.45 9.26 -6.85
CA SER A 148 0.17 9.85 -7.21
C SER A 148 0.00 9.97 -8.73
N ARG A 149 0.98 10.53 -9.44
CA ARG A 149 0.92 10.66 -10.91
C ARG A 149 0.88 9.30 -11.60
N MET A 150 1.64 8.35 -11.12
CA MET A 150 1.66 6.99 -11.67
C MET A 150 0.28 6.33 -11.53
N LEU A 151 -0.31 6.36 -10.33
CA LEU A 151 -1.64 5.81 -10.08
C LEU A 151 -2.73 6.49 -10.92
N ILE A 152 -2.75 7.83 -10.96
CA ILE A 152 -3.70 8.61 -11.76
C ILE A 152 -3.55 8.22 -13.24
N GLY A 153 -2.32 8.21 -13.75
CA GLY A 153 -2.05 7.91 -15.16
C GLY A 153 -2.38 6.49 -15.58
N GLN A 154 -2.31 5.53 -14.66
CA GLN A 154 -2.56 4.12 -14.95
C GLN A 154 -4.02 3.71 -14.69
N LEU A 155 -4.68 4.28 -13.69
CA LEU A 155 -5.97 3.81 -13.21
C LEU A 155 -7.15 4.64 -13.66
N LEU A 156 -6.96 5.95 -13.95
CA LEU A 156 -8.07 6.79 -14.34
C LEU A 156 -8.26 6.83 -15.86
N ALA A 157 -9.53 6.88 -16.26
CA ALA A 157 -9.87 7.22 -17.63
C ALA A 157 -9.39 8.64 -17.92
N TYR A 158 -8.54 8.81 -18.94
CA TYR A 158 -8.29 10.14 -19.48
C TYR A 158 -9.59 10.64 -20.08
N GLY A 159 -10.09 11.76 -19.57
CA GLY A 159 -11.20 12.41 -20.22
C GLY A 159 -10.88 12.62 -21.70
N THR A 160 -11.67 12.03 -22.55
CA THR A 160 -11.66 12.29 -23.99
C THR A 160 -12.20 13.70 -24.25
N GLU A 161 -11.58 14.69 -23.63
CA GLU A 161 -11.79 16.09 -23.98
C GLU A 161 -10.49 16.65 -24.55
N ARG A 162 -10.37 16.49 -25.86
CA ARG A 162 -9.87 17.50 -26.82
C ARG A 162 -9.72 16.86 -28.21
N ALA A 163 -10.86 16.68 -28.86
CA ALA A 163 -10.91 16.63 -30.29
C ALA A 163 -12.07 17.53 -30.73
N THR A 164 -11.81 18.80 -30.80
CA THR A 164 -12.50 19.76 -31.67
C THR A 164 -11.49 20.79 -32.13
#